data_ccb84bd8b96d1d36bd8014e47cce04ae
#
_entry.id   ccb84bd8b96d1d36bd8014e47cce04ae
#
_cell.length_a   1.000
_cell.length_b   1.000
_cell.length_c   1.000
_cell.angle_alpha   90.00
_cell.angle_beta   90.00
_cell.angle_gamma   90.00
#
_symmetry.space_group_name_H-M   'P 1'
#
loop_
_entity.id
_entity.type
_entity.pdbx_description
1 polymer ?
#
loop_
_entity_poly.entity_id
_entity_poly.type
_entity_poly.pdbx_seq_one_letter_code
_entity_poly.pdbx_strand_id
1 'polypeptide(L)'
;MKIIIDDKIPYIKEAAEKIAEEVIYAPGKDFTRELVQDADALIIRTRTHCNRELLEGSKVKFIATATIGFDHIDTEYCKQAGIEWANAPGCNSASVAQYIQSSLLIWKSLRNKKPGELTIGIIGVGNVGSKVAKVAQDFGMRVLLNDLPREEKEGNIAFTSLEKIAEECDIITFHVPLYKEGKYKTYHLADGNFFRSLQRRPVVINTSRGEVIETNALLEAINNGTISDAVIDVWEHEPEINRELLEKVLIGTPHIAGYSADGKANATRPIFVSYRSKRP
;
A
#
# COMPACT_ATOMS: atom_id res chain seq x y z
N MET A 1 10.00 21.66 -23.28
CA MET A 1 9.34 21.01 -22.14
C MET A 1 10.35 20.75 -21.05
N LYS A 2 10.06 21.23 -19.83
CA LYS A 2 10.91 21.12 -18.65
C LYS A 2 10.32 20.13 -17.64
N ILE A 3 11.10 19.13 -17.21
CA ILE A 3 10.67 18.12 -16.23
C ILE A 3 11.59 18.17 -15.02
N ILE A 4 11.02 18.10 -13.82
CA ILE A 4 11.78 17.94 -12.57
C ILE A 4 11.54 16.54 -12.02
N ILE A 5 12.62 15.85 -11.66
CA ILE A 5 12.62 14.43 -11.32
C ILE A 5 13.32 14.20 -9.98
N ASP A 6 12.70 13.41 -9.08
CA ASP A 6 13.37 12.92 -7.87
C ASP A 6 14.60 12.06 -8.26
N ASP A 7 15.79 12.47 -7.80
CA ASP A 7 17.09 11.90 -8.16
C ASP A 7 17.27 10.43 -7.71
N LYS A 8 16.38 9.93 -6.86
CA LYS A 8 16.41 8.54 -6.36
C LYS A 8 15.51 7.57 -7.15
N ILE A 9 14.91 8.03 -8.26
CA ILE A 9 14.14 7.14 -9.14
C ILE A 9 15.14 6.42 -10.07
N PRO A 10 15.26 5.08 -9.98
CA PRO A 10 16.22 4.35 -10.80
C PRO A 10 15.78 4.27 -12.26
N TYR A 11 16.73 4.11 -13.19
CA TYR A 11 16.53 3.87 -14.62
C TYR A 11 15.72 4.94 -15.36
N ILE A 12 15.57 6.15 -14.77
CA ILE A 12 14.71 7.19 -15.33
C ILE A 12 15.44 8.10 -16.34
N LYS A 13 16.76 8.23 -16.21
CA LYS A 13 17.55 9.24 -16.96
C LYS A 13 17.39 9.14 -18.46
N GLU A 14 17.77 8.01 -19.04
CA GLU A 14 17.70 7.83 -20.50
C GLU A 14 16.30 8.02 -21.09
N ALA A 15 15.28 7.68 -20.33
CA ALA A 15 13.90 7.80 -20.78
C ALA A 15 13.41 9.26 -20.69
N ALA A 16 13.79 9.99 -19.64
CA ALA A 16 13.45 11.38 -19.44
C ALA A 16 14.11 12.30 -20.49
N GLU A 17 15.41 12.10 -20.74
CA GLU A 17 16.19 12.87 -21.69
C GLU A 17 15.73 12.71 -23.15
N LYS A 18 15.02 11.60 -23.46
CA LYS A 18 14.40 11.38 -24.79
C LYS A 18 13.09 12.12 -25.00
N ILE A 19 12.45 12.61 -23.94
CA ILE A 19 11.10 13.21 -24.01
C ILE A 19 11.05 14.69 -23.61
N ALA A 20 12.08 15.18 -22.93
CA ALA A 20 12.15 16.55 -22.44
C ALA A 20 13.37 17.29 -23.00
N GLU A 21 13.23 18.60 -23.20
CA GLU A 21 14.31 19.50 -23.61
C GLU A 21 15.20 19.88 -22.45
N GLU A 22 14.58 19.98 -21.26
CA GLU A 22 15.27 20.29 -20.00
C GLU A 22 14.83 19.31 -18.93
N VAL A 23 15.78 18.63 -18.29
CA VAL A 23 15.53 17.71 -17.18
C VAL A 23 16.38 18.12 -15.98
N ILE A 24 15.72 18.40 -14.85
CA ILE A 24 16.38 18.72 -13.59
C ILE A 24 16.18 17.56 -12.63
N TYR A 25 17.26 17.07 -12.04
CA TYR A 25 17.24 16.06 -11.00
C TYR A 25 17.51 16.71 -9.64
N ALA A 26 16.61 16.50 -8.68
CA ALA A 26 16.73 17.04 -7.33
C ALA A 26 16.27 16.01 -6.28
N PRO A 27 16.80 16.03 -5.04
CA PRO A 27 16.25 15.25 -3.96
C PRO A 27 14.78 15.62 -3.70
N GLY A 28 13.91 14.63 -3.47
CA GLY A 28 12.47 14.88 -3.30
C GLY A 28 12.11 15.87 -2.19
N LYS A 29 12.97 16.02 -1.15
CA LYS A 29 12.81 17.02 -0.07
C LYS A 29 13.10 18.46 -0.51
N ASP A 30 13.81 18.64 -1.63
CA ASP A 30 14.29 19.92 -2.12
C ASP A 30 13.40 20.48 -3.26
N PHE A 31 12.23 19.87 -3.48
CA PHE A 31 11.20 20.40 -4.37
C PHE A 31 10.55 21.61 -3.71
N THR A 32 11.01 22.80 -4.06
CA THR A 32 10.46 24.08 -3.59
C THR A 32 9.56 24.72 -4.64
N ARG A 33 8.75 25.70 -4.22
CA ARG A 33 7.89 26.49 -5.14
C ARG A 33 8.69 27.12 -6.25
N GLU A 34 9.86 27.68 -5.95
CA GLU A 34 10.74 28.32 -6.93
C GLU A 34 11.24 27.30 -7.95
N LEU A 35 11.62 26.11 -7.51
CA LEU A 35 12.13 25.07 -8.39
C LEU A 35 11.06 24.57 -9.35
N VAL A 36 9.80 24.41 -8.91
CA VAL A 36 8.73 23.82 -9.71
C VAL A 36 7.97 24.85 -10.56
N GLN A 37 8.18 26.13 -10.33
CA GLN A 37 7.39 27.22 -10.93
C GLN A 37 7.30 27.15 -12.45
N ASP A 38 8.40 26.86 -13.13
CA ASP A 38 8.53 26.82 -14.59
C ASP A 38 8.46 25.41 -15.18
N ALA A 39 8.26 24.38 -14.37
CA ALA A 39 8.19 23.00 -14.82
C ALA A 39 6.86 22.70 -15.50
N ASP A 40 6.91 21.91 -16.56
CA ASP A 40 5.71 21.37 -17.22
C ASP A 40 5.22 20.09 -16.53
N ALA A 41 6.16 19.29 -15.98
CA ALA A 41 5.84 18.05 -15.29
C ALA A 41 6.78 17.76 -14.11
N LEU A 42 6.26 17.04 -13.11
CA LEU A 42 7.01 16.55 -11.98
C LEU A 42 6.99 15.01 -11.97
N ILE A 43 8.15 14.38 -11.72
CA ILE A 43 8.24 12.96 -11.47
C ILE A 43 8.82 12.75 -10.07
N ILE A 44 7.98 12.30 -9.17
CA ILE A 44 8.22 12.36 -7.72
C ILE A 44 8.20 10.99 -7.04
N ARG A 45 8.50 11.01 -5.76
CA ARG A 45 8.30 9.94 -4.78
C ARG A 45 7.67 10.51 -3.52
N THR A 46 7.49 9.67 -2.49
CA THR A 46 6.78 9.99 -1.25
C THR A 46 7.29 11.21 -0.46
N ARG A 47 8.54 11.66 -0.70
CA ARG A 47 9.12 12.80 0.04
C ARG A 47 8.74 14.18 -0.52
N THR A 48 8.11 14.22 -1.70
CA THR A 48 7.61 15.45 -2.30
C THR A 48 6.11 15.54 -2.07
N HIS A 49 5.66 16.51 -1.29
CA HIS A 49 4.24 16.74 -1.06
C HIS A 49 3.70 17.70 -2.12
N CYS A 50 2.94 17.17 -3.08
CA CYS A 50 2.30 17.95 -4.13
C CYS A 50 0.95 18.49 -3.65
N ASN A 51 0.97 19.63 -3.00
CA ASN A 51 -0.18 20.34 -2.45
C ASN A 51 -0.28 21.75 -3.04
N ARG A 52 -1.29 22.51 -2.62
CA ARG A 52 -1.48 23.90 -3.04
C ARG A 52 -0.24 24.75 -2.78
N GLU A 53 0.42 24.59 -1.64
CA GLU A 53 1.59 25.40 -1.28
C GLU A 53 2.72 25.24 -2.29
N LEU A 54 3.00 24.03 -2.75
CA LEU A 54 4.04 23.75 -3.74
C LEU A 54 3.62 24.19 -5.15
N LEU A 55 2.36 23.95 -5.53
CA LEU A 55 1.93 23.96 -6.94
C LEU A 55 1.26 25.26 -7.39
N GLU A 56 0.77 26.10 -6.46
CA GLU A 56 0.02 27.31 -6.80
C GLU A 56 0.86 28.31 -7.59
N GLY A 57 0.35 28.69 -8.76
CA GLY A 57 1.03 29.60 -9.68
C GLY A 57 2.13 28.95 -10.53
N SER A 58 2.37 27.64 -10.40
CA SER A 58 3.31 26.92 -11.28
C SER A 58 2.72 26.64 -12.66
N LYS A 59 3.59 26.28 -13.62
CA LYS A 59 3.19 25.83 -14.96
C LYS A 59 2.91 24.33 -15.03
N VAL A 60 3.02 23.60 -13.91
CA VAL A 60 2.87 22.14 -13.86
C VAL A 60 1.51 21.70 -14.38
N LYS A 61 1.52 20.80 -15.34
CA LYS A 61 0.31 20.19 -15.94
C LYS A 61 0.20 18.70 -15.64
N PHE A 62 1.30 18.05 -15.26
CA PHE A 62 1.32 16.63 -14.99
C PHE A 62 2.24 16.26 -13.83
N ILE A 63 1.76 15.36 -12.98
CA ILE A 63 2.54 14.80 -11.87
C ILE A 63 2.52 13.27 -11.99
N ALA A 64 3.70 12.65 -11.99
CA ALA A 64 3.81 11.20 -11.88
C ALA A 64 4.54 10.81 -10.61
N THR A 65 3.97 9.89 -9.82
CA THR A 65 4.67 9.35 -8.66
C THR A 65 5.15 7.91 -8.91
N ALA A 66 6.46 7.69 -8.71
CA ALA A 66 7.09 6.37 -8.80
C ALA A 66 6.75 5.50 -7.57
N THR A 67 5.52 5.57 -7.10
CA THR A 67 4.99 4.85 -5.95
C THR A 67 3.58 4.33 -6.22
N ILE A 68 3.11 3.38 -5.44
CA ILE A 68 1.72 2.92 -5.49
C ILE A 68 0.82 3.91 -4.76
N GLY A 69 1.17 4.23 -3.50
CA GLY A 69 0.46 5.22 -2.70
C GLY A 69 0.65 6.62 -3.27
N PHE A 70 -0.37 7.43 -3.13
CA PHE A 70 -0.42 8.82 -3.59
C PHE A 70 -0.87 9.78 -2.49
N ASP A 71 -0.75 9.37 -1.24
CA ASP A 71 -1.15 10.15 -0.05
C ASP A 71 -0.42 11.51 0.04
N HIS A 72 0.72 11.63 -0.65
CA HIS A 72 1.52 12.85 -0.78
C HIS A 72 1.09 13.76 -1.93
N ILE A 73 0.03 13.41 -2.68
CA ILE A 73 -0.57 14.23 -3.74
C ILE A 73 -1.95 14.70 -3.30
N ASP A 74 -2.15 16.02 -3.21
CA ASP A 74 -3.47 16.61 -3.02
C ASP A 74 -4.27 16.49 -4.32
N THR A 75 -5.01 15.40 -4.44
CA THR A 75 -5.78 15.07 -5.64
C THR A 75 -6.92 16.04 -5.90
N GLU A 76 -7.50 16.62 -4.86
CA GLU A 76 -8.57 17.60 -5.00
C GLU A 76 -8.02 18.94 -5.52
N TYR A 77 -6.87 19.37 -5.01
CA TYR A 77 -6.21 20.54 -5.54
C TYR A 77 -5.77 20.32 -7.00
N CYS A 78 -5.18 19.20 -7.32
CA CYS A 78 -4.80 18.84 -8.70
C CYS A 78 -6.00 18.95 -9.65
N LYS A 79 -7.15 18.42 -9.26
CA LYS A 79 -8.39 18.50 -10.03
C LYS A 79 -8.86 19.95 -10.23
N GLN A 80 -8.82 20.77 -9.19
CA GLN A 80 -9.21 22.19 -9.26
C GLN A 80 -8.26 23.00 -10.15
N ALA A 81 -6.95 22.70 -10.09
CA ALA A 81 -5.91 23.39 -10.87
C ALA A 81 -5.75 22.85 -12.30
N GLY A 82 -6.49 21.80 -12.69
CA GLY A 82 -6.35 21.15 -13.99
C GLY A 82 -5.03 20.41 -14.16
N ILE A 83 -4.43 19.94 -13.06
CA ILE A 83 -3.20 19.16 -13.05
C ILE A 83 -3.57 17.67 -13.10
N GLU A 84 -3.13 16.98 -14.14
CA GLU A 84 -3.27 15.54 -14.21
C GLU A 84 -2.19 14.83 -13.38
N TRP A 85 -2.52 13.67 -12.84
CA TRP A 85 -1.53 12.87 -12.12
C TRP A 85 -1.67 11.38 -12.42
N ALA A 86 -0.59 10.64 -12.19
CA ALA A 86 -0.54 9.20 -12.30
C ALA A 86 0.38 8.59 -11.24
N ASN A 87 0.06 7.38 -10.81
CA ASN A 87 0.90 6.57 -9.93
C ASN A 87 1.34 5.28 -10.64
N ALA A 88 2.06 4.40 -9.95
CA ALA A 88 2.54 3.13 -10.47
C ALA A 88 1.86 1.93 -9.76
N PRO A 89 0.56 1.66 -10.04
CA PRO A 89 -0.18 0.63 -9.33
C PRO A 89 0.43 -0.75 -9.56
N GLY A 90 0.58 -1.52 -8.48
CA GLY A 90 1.05 -2.90 -8.54
C GLY A 90 2.55 -3.09 -8.77
N CYS A 91 3.35 -2.03 -8.92
CA CYS A 91 4.77 -2.13 -9.23
C CYS A 91 5.58 -2.98 -8.22
N ASN A 92 5.22 -2.94 -6.94
CA ASN A 92 5.87 -3.70 -5.86
C ASN A 92 5.03 -4.88 -5.33
N SER A 93 3.92 -5.21 -5.96
CA SER A 93 2.98 -6.22 -5.46
C SER A 93 3.61 -7.61 -5.29
N ALA A 94 4.60 -7.97 -6.13
CA ALA A 94 5.35 -9.20 -6.00
C ALA A 94 6.23 -9.20 -4.74
N SER A 95 6.86 -8.07 -4.42
CA SER A 95 7.68 -7.92 -3.22
C SER A 95 6.87 -8.06 -1.95
N VAL A 96 5.70 -7.43 -1.88
CA VAL A 96 4.78 -7.57 -0.75
C VAL A 96 4.31 -9.03 -0.61
N ALA A 97 3.94 -9.69 -1.70
CA ALA A 97 3.54 -11.09 -1.66
C ALA A 97 4.69 -12.00 -1.15
N GLN A 98 5.94 -11.72 -1.55
CA GLN A 98 7.12 -12.44 -1.06
C GLN A 98 7.38 -12.18 0.43
N TYR A 99 7.17 -10.94 0.89
CA TYR A 99 7.25 -10.61 2.31
C TYR A 99 6.21 -11.41 3.12
N ILE A 100 4.96 -11.46 2.67
CA ILE A 100 3.89 -12.25 3.29
C ILE A 100 4.26 -13.74 3.29
N GLN A 101 4.75 -14.27 2.16
CA GLN A 101 5.20 -15.66 2.05
C GLN A 101 6.27 -15.98 3.11
N SER A 102 7.28 -15.13 3.25
CA SER A 102 8.35 -15.29 4.23
C SER A 102 7.82 -15.24 5.67
N SER A 103 6.93 -14.27 5.95
CA SER A 103 6.30 -14.12 7.27
C SER A 103 5.46 -15.34 7.65
N LEU A 104 4.70 -15.88 6.70
CA LEU A 104 3.91 -17.11 6.91
C LEU A 104 4.80 -18.33 7.16
N LEU A 105 5.93 -18.46 6.48
CA LEU A 105 6.89 -19.54 6.72
C LEU A 105 7.50 -19.45 8.13
N ILE A 106 7.87 -18.25 8.57
CA ILE A 106 8.40 -18.03 9.93
C ILE A 106 7.33 -18.38 10.97
N TRP A 107 6.13 -17.79 10.85
CA TRP A 107 5.03 -18.03 11.78
C TRP A 107 4.64 -19.50 11.86
N LYS A 108 4.47 -20.15 10.71
CA LYS A 108 4.17 -21.58 10.61
C LYS A 108 5.21 -22.44 11.32
N SER A 109 6.50 -22.13 11.12
CA SER A 109 7.61 -22.87 11.77
C SER A 109 7.57 -22.70 13.29
N LEU A 110 7.39 -21.47 13.77
CA LEU A 110 7.33 -21.18 15.21
C LEU A 110 6.10 -21.78 15.92
N ARG A 111 4.98 -21.90 15.21
CA ARG A 111 3.72 -22.41 15.75
C ARG A 111 3.42 -23.85 15.36
N ASN A 112 4.35 -24.54 14.70
CA ASN A 112 4.22 -25.92 14.23
C ASN A 112 2.90 -26.17 13.46
N LYS A 113 2.56 -25.25 12.55
CA LYS A 113 1.32 -25.28 11.76
C LYS A 113 1.52 -25.98 10.43
N LYS A 114 0.50 -26.73 9.97
CA LYS A 114 0.47 -27.36 8.66
C LYS A 114 -0.38 -26.51 7.71
N PRO A 115 0.17 -25.98 6.61
CA PRO A 115 -0.56 -25.05 5.73
C PRO A 115 -1.88 -25.60 5.21
N GLY A 116 -1.94 -26.86 4.80
CA GLY A 116 -3.15 -27.48 4.26
C GLY A 116 -4.33 -27.61 5.26
N GLU A 117 -4.10 -27.34 6.54
CA GLU A 117 -5.12 -27.33 7.59
C GLU A 117 -5.57 -25.90 7.92
N LEU A 118 -5.00 -24.86 7.26
CA LEU A 118 -5.22 -23.46 7.60
C LEU A 118 -6.16 -22.77 6.60
N THR A 119 -6.96 -21.85 7.12
CA THR A 119 -7.78 -20.93 6.34
C THR A 119 -7.20 -19.51 6.44
N ILE A 120 -6.98 -18.88 5.29
CA ILE A 120 -6.52 -17.49 5.21
C ILE A 120 -7.63 -16.59 4.67
N GLY A 121 -7.90 -15.48 5.37
CA GLY A 121 -8.77 -14.40 4.94
C GLY A 121 -7.93 -13.26 4.34
N ILE A 122 -8.22 -12.91 3.10
CA ILE A 122 -7.54 -11.84 2.37
C ILE A 122 -8.50 -10.68 2.19
N ILE A 123 -8.24 -9.56 2.87
CA ILE A 123 -9.05 -8.36 2.84
C ILE A 123 -8.39 -7.36 1.89
N GLY A 124 -9.07 -7.07 0.75
CA GLY A 124 -8.51 -6.35 -0.38
C GLY A 124 -7.84 -7.29 -1.39
N VAL A 125 -8.48 -7.53 -2.54
CA VAL A 125 -8.03 -8.48 -3.57
C VAL A 125 -7.57 -7.74 -4.83
N GLY A 126 -6.82 -6.67 -4.63
CA GLY A 126 -6.15 -5.90 -5.69
C GLY A 126 -4.86 -6.57 -6.17
N ASN A 127 -3.90 -5.75 -6.63
CA ASN A 127 -2.61 -6.24 -7.15
C ASN A 127 -1.81 -7.08 -6.15
N VAL A 128 -1.86 -6.73 -4.87
CA VAL A 128 -1.17 -7.46 -3.80
C VAL A 128 -1.99 -8.67 -3.37
N GLY A 129 -3.24 -8.46 -2.96
CA GLY A 129 -4.08 -9.54 -2.41
C GLY A 129 -4.27 -10.71 -3.38
N SER A 130 -4.36 -10.45 -4.69
CA SER A 130 -4.42 -11.53 -5.70
C SER A 130 -3.15 -12.40 -5.73
N LYS A 131 -1.97 -11.78 -5.55
CA LYS A 131 -0.70 -12.53 -5.47
C LYS A 131 -0.56 -13.30 -4.16
N VAL A 132 -1.03 -12.70 -3.05
CA VAL A 132 -1.08 -13.38 -1.75
C VAL A 132 -2.04 -14.57 -1.79
N ALA A 133 -3.19 -14.43 -2.44
CA ALA A 133 -4.11 -15.55 -2.67
C ALA A 133 -3.43 -16.71 -3.41
N LYS A 134 -2.65 -16.39 -4.45
CA LYS A 134 -1.87 -17.41 -5.18
C LYS A 134 -0.84 -18.10 -4.28
N VAL A 135 -0.07 -17.35 -3.48
CA VAL A 135 0.88 -17.90 -2.51
C VAL A 135 0.19 -18.84 -1.52
N ALA A 136 -0.97 -18.43 -0.98
CA ALA A 136 -1.73 -19.24 -0.04
C ALA A 136 -2.25 -20.54 -0.67
N GLN A 137 -2.74 -20.47 -1.92
CA GLN A 137 -3.15 -21.64 -2.69
C GLN A 137 -1.98 -22.61 -2.94
N ASP A 138 -0.81 -22.08 -3.31
CA ASP A 138 0.41 -22.89 -3.52
C ASP A 138 0.89 -23.57 -2.23
N PHE A 139 0.57 -23.02 -1.07
CA PHE A 139 0.76 -23.65 0.24
C PHE A 139 -0.33 -24.67 0.61
N GLY A 140 -1.36 -24.83 -0.21
CA GLY A 140 -2.51 -25.72 0.05
C GLY A 140 -3.50 -25.17 1.07
N MET A 141 -3.47 -23.87 1.38
CA MET A 141 -4.42 -23.24 2.32
C MET A 141 -5.79 -23.06 1.67
N ARG A 142 -6.84 -23.10 2.49
CA ARG A 142 -8.16 -22.63 2.10
C ARG A 142 -8.16 -21.10 2.08
N VAL A 143 -8.58 -20.49 0.98
CA VAL A 143 -8.53 -19.02 0.79
C VAL A 143 -9.95 -18.46 0.82
N LEU A 144 -10.21 -17.48 1.68
CA LEU A 144 -11.41 -16.64 1.69
C LEU A 144 -11.03 -15.23 1.26
N LEU A 145 -11.76 -14.68 0.31
CA LEU A 145 -11.50 -13.37 -0.30
C LEU A 145 -12.58 -12.37 0.13
N ASN A 146 -12.16 -11.18 0.52
CA ASN A 146 -13.05 -10.06 0.79
C ASN A 146 -12.58 -8.81 0.03
N ASP A 147 -13.45 -8.25 -0.80
CA ASP A 147 -13.23 -6.99 -1.50
C ASP A 147 -14.59 -6.40 -1.90
N LEU A 148 -15.16 -5.58 -1.04
CA LEU A 148 -16.51 -5.05 -1.22
C LEU A 148 -16.69 -4.29 -2.55
N PRO A 149 -15.76 -3.40 -2.99
CA PRO A 149 -15.87 -2.75 -4.29
C PRO A 149 -15.89 -3.71 -5.47
N ARG A 150 -15.11 -4.79 -5.41
CA ARG A 150 -15.07 -5.81 -6.45
C ARG A 150 -16.30 -6.71 -6.40
N GLU A 151 -16.75 -7.09 -5.22
CA GLU A 151 -17.97 -7.88 -5.03
C GLU A 151 -19.18 -7.20 -5.67
N GLU A 152 -19.35 -5.89 -5.45
CA GLU A 152 -20.44 -5.13 -6.05
C GLU A 152 -20.34 -5.03 -7.57
N LYS A 153 -19.12 -4.98 -8.11
CA LYS A 153 -18.88 -4.86 -9.56
C LYS A 153 -18.94 -6.20 -10.29
N GLU A 154 -18.42 -7.26 -9.67
CA GLU A 154 -18.17 -8.57 -10.29
C GLU A 154 -19.21 -9.62 -9.85
N GLY A 155 -20.02 -9.33 -8.83
CA GLY A 155 -20.89 -10.28 -8.16
C GLY A 155 -20.20 -11.04 -7.03
N ASN A 156 -21.00 -11.59 -6.10
CA ASN A 156 -20.52 -12.18 -4.84
C ASN A 156 -20.02 -13.64 -4.93
N ILE A 157 -19.92 -14.22 -6.12
CA ILE A 157 -19.60 -15.65 -6.30
C ILE A 157 -18.21 -16.02 -5.73
N ALA A 158 -17.28 -15.08 -5.74
CA ALA A 158 -15.88 -15.30 -5.31
C ALA A 158 -15.54 -14.63 -3.98
N PHE A 159 -16.42 -13.80 -3.43
CA PHE A 159 -16.15 -12.99 -2.24
C PHE A 159 -16.92 -13.45 -1.02
N THR A 160 -16.44 -13.08 0.15
CA THR A 160 -16.99 -13.46 1.45
C THR A 160 -17.05 -12.26 2.38
N SER A 161 -17.96 -12.27 3.35
CA SER A 161 -18.10 -11.16 4.29
C SER A 161 -16.96 -11.13 5.33
N LEU A 162 -16.76 -9.98 5.97
CA LEU A 162 -15.79 -9.84 7.06
C LEU A 162 -16.15 -10.70 8.27
N GLU A 163 -17.43 -10.88 8.56
CA GLU A 163 -17.93 -11.72 9.64
C GLU A 163 -17.50 -13.17 9.43
N LYS A 164 -17.62 -13.69 8.22
CA LYS A 164 -17.18 -15.05 7.90
C LYS A 164 -15.66 -15.21 7.97
N ILE A 165 -14.91 -14.17 7.59
CA ILE A 165 -13.45 -14.15 7.79
C ILE A 165 -13.10 -14.21 9.28
N ALA A 166 -13.78 -13.42 10.11
CA ALA A 166 -13.58 -13.40 11.55
C ALA A 166 -13.90 -14.74 12.20
N GLU A 167 -14.90 -15.46 11.70
CA GLU A 167 -15.34 -16.75 12.19
C GLU A 167 -14.40 -17.91 11.79
N GLU A 168 -13.94 -17.95 10.53
CA GLU A 168 -13.34 -19.15 9.95
C GLU A 168 -11.81 -19.09 9.76
N CYS A 169 -11.17 -17.91 9.82
CA CYS A 169 -9.78 -17.75 9.41
C CYS A 169 -8.77 -17.96 10.56
N ASP A 170 -7.70 -18.68 10.26
CA ASP A 170 -6.51 -18.84 11.10
C ASP A 170 -5.46 -17.76 10.80
N ILE A 171 -5.57 -17.12 9.63
CA ILE A 171 -4.71 -16.04 9.16
C ILE A 171 -5.61 -14.96 8.55
N ILE A 172 -5.39 -13.70 8.92
CA ILE A 172 -6.11 -12.56 8.34
C ILE A 172 -5.09 -11.53 7.87
N THR A 173 -5.15 -11.14 6.59
CA THR A 173 -4.19 -10.20 6.00
C THR A 173 -4.88 -9.08 5.24
N PHE A 174 -4.40 -7.84 5.45
CA PHE A 174 -5.00 -6.62 4.91
C PHE A 174 -4.18 -6.06 3.76
N HIS A 175 -4.85 -5.81 2.61
CA HIS A 175 -4.27 -5.28 1.38
C HIS A 175 -5.17 -4.21 0.74
N VAL A 176 -5.83 -3.43 1.56
CA VAL A 176 -6.76 -2.36 1.16
C VAL A 176 -6.06 -1.01 1.09
N PRO A 177 -6.52 -0.08 0.22
CA PRO A 177 -6.15 1.33 0.33
C PRO A 177 -6.74 1.95 1.60
N LEU A 178 -6.20 3.08 2.04
CA LEU A 178 -6.77 3.84 3.16
C LEU A 178 -7.83 4.81 2.64
N TYR A 179 -9.08 4.55 3.02
CA TYR A 179 -10.21 5.46 2.85
C TYR A 179 -10.72 5.87 4.23
N LYS A 180 -10.66 7.15 4.54
CA LYS A 180 -11.09 7.67 5.86
C LYS A 180 -12.60 7.76 5.98
N GLU A 181 -13.31 7.92 4.87
CA GLU A 181 -14.74 8.16 4.80
C GLU A 181 -15.39 7.45 3.61
N GLY A 182 -16.71 7.49 3.54
CA GLY A 182 -17.49 6.94 2.43
C GLY A 182 -17.83 5.46 2.58
N LYS A 183 -18.50 4.93 1.56
CA LYS A 183 -19.05 3.56 1.54
C LYS A 183 -17.99 2.48 1.74
N TYR A 184 -16.78 2.69 1.24
CA TYR A 184 -15.68 1.75 1.30
C TYR A 184 -14.61 2.17 2.31
N LYS A 185 -15.03 2.82 3.40
CA LYS A 185 -14.13 3.24 4.48
C LYS A 185 -13.31 2.05 4.97
N THR A 186 -11.98 2.25 5.05
CA THR A 186 -11.01 1.25 5.55
C THR A 186 -10.23 1.75 6.76
N TYR A 187 -10.40 3.03 7.12
CA TYR A 187 -9.86 3.58 8.36
C TYR A 187 -10.47 2.86 9.56
N HIS A 188 -9.61 2.27 10.38
CA HIS A 188 -9.99 1.41 11.52
C HIS A 188 -10.96 0.29 11.12
N LEU A 189 -10.71 -0.33 9.96
CA LEU A 189 -11.50 -1.49 9.51
C LEU A 189 -11.39 -2.65 10.50
N ALA A 190 -10.20 -2.85 11.08
CA ALA A 190 -9.98 -3.75 12.20
C ALA A 190 -9.94 -2.96 13.50
N ASP A 191 -11.10 -2.64 14.03
CA ASP A 191 -11.34 -2.00 15.31
C ASP A 191 -11.58 -3.01 16.45
N GLY A 192 -11.90 -2.52 17.65
CA GLY A 192 -12.22 -3.37 18.78
C GLY A 192 -13.41 -4.31 18.55
N ASN A 193 -14.40 -3.94 17.72
CA ASN A 193 -15.52 -4.83 17.38
C ASN A 193 -15.06 -5.97 16.50
N PHE A 194 -14.24 -5.67 15.49
CA PHE A 194 -13.65 -6.70 14.63
C PHE A 194 -12.86 -7.71 15.46
N PHE A 195 -11.95 -7.26 16.34
CA PHE A 195 -11.17 -8.19 17.16
C PHE A 195 -12.04 -9.03 18.11
N ARG A 196 -13.10 -8.47 18.70
CA ARG A 196 -14.04 -9.23 19.54
C ARG A 196 -14.84 -10.27 18.78
N SER A 197 -15.01 -10.12 17.48
CA SER A 197 -15.74 -11.09 16.64
C SER A 197 -14.92 -12.31 16.23
N LEU A 198 -13.60 -12.28 16.43
CA LEU A 198 -12.69 -13.38 16.04
C LEU A 198 -12.95 -14.66 16.85
N GLN A 199 -13.04 -15.81 16.14
CA GLN A 199 -13.34 -17.11 16.78
C GLN A 199 -12.15 -18.06 16.82
N ARG A 200 -11.10 -17.85 15.99
CA ARG A 200 -10.03 -18.85 15.80
C ARG A 200 -8.64 -18.40 16.27
N ARG A 201 -8.51 -17.30 16.97
CA ARG A 201 -7.23 -16.72 17.40
C ARG A 201 -6.23 -16.61 16.23
N PRO A 202 -6.56 -15.87 15.15
CA PRO A 202 -5.73 -15.81 13.97
C PRO A 202 -4.38 -15.11 14.21
N VAL A 203 -3.42 -15.32 13.29
CA VAL A 203 -2.36 -14.32 13.08
C VAL A 203 -2.91 -13.21 12.21
N VAL A 204 -2.63 -11.97 12.59
CA VAL A 204 -3.06 -10.77 11.87
C VAL A 204 -1.87 -10.13 11.17
N ILE A 205 -2.01 -9.82 9.87
CA ILE A 205 -0.93 -9.29 9.04
C ILE A 205 -1.39 -7.99 8.40
N ASN A 206 -0.62 -6.90 8.57
CA ASN A 206 -0.87 -5.64 7.87
C ASN A 206 0.38 -5.14 7.14
N THR A 207 0.27 -5.06 5.81
CA THR A 207 1.27 -4.50 4.91
C THR A 207 0.65 -3.45 3.98
N SER A 208 -0.50 -2.88 4.36
CA SER A 208 -1.24 -1.91 3.54
C SER A 208 -1.04 -0.46 4.01
N ARG A 209 -1.76 -0.03 5.04
CA ARG A 209 -1.62 1.25 5.76
C ARG A 209 -1.87 1.02 7.25
N GLY A 210 -1.12 1.72 8.08
CA GLY A 210 -1.19 1.57 9.55
C GLY A 210 -2.60 1.77 10.07
N GLU A 211 -3.25 2.83 9.63
CA GLU A 211 -4.59 3.25 10.08
C GLU A 211 -5.73 2.30 9.64
N VAL A 212 -5.45 1.23 8.90
CA VAL A 212 -6.42 0.17 8.63
C VAL A 212 -6.73 -0.63 9.88
N ILE A 213 -5.76 -0.77 10.77
CA ILE A 213 -5.91 -1.43 12.07
C ILE A 213 -5.78 -0.39 13.18
N GLU A 214 -6.74 -0.33 14.06
CA GLU A 214 -6.68 0.50 15.25
C GLU A 214 -5.60 -0.03 16.23
N THR A 215 -4.57 0.76 16.49
CA THR A 215 -3.40 0.36 17.29
C THR A 215 -3.78 -0.15 18.68
N ASN A 216 -4.67 0.55 19.39
CA ASN A 216 -5.07 0.15 20.76
C ASN A 216 -5.89 -1.14 20.74
N ALA A 217 -6.76 -1.33 19.76
CA ALA A 217 -7.55 -2.55 19.62
C ALA A 217 -6.67 -3.77 19.30
N LEU A 218 -5.66 -3.60 18.45
CA LEU A 218 -4.68 -4.64 18.15
C LEU A 218 -3.86 -5.00 19.40
N LEU A 219 -3.40 -4.00 20.14
CA LEU A 219 -2.64 -4.19 21.38
C LEU A 219 -3.46 -4.95 22.42
N GLU A 220 -4.74 -4.59 22.59
CA GLU A 220 -5.67 -5.30 23.47
C GLU A 220 -5.86 -6.75 23.00
N ALA A 221 -6.04 -6.99 21.71
CA ALA A 221 -6.23 -8.33 21.15
C ALA A 221 -4.99 -9.24 21.33
N ILE A 222 -3.78 -8.67 21.29
CA ILE A 222 -2.55 -9.39 21.63
C ILE A 222 -2.53 -9.72 23.13
N ASN A 223 -2.79 -8.72 23.98
CA ASN A 223 -2.68 -8.85 25.44
C ASN A 223 -3.67 -9.87 26.04
N ASN A 224 -4.89 -9.90 25.52
CA ASN A 224 -5.93 -10.83 26.00
C ASN A 224 -5.94 -12.17 25.25
N GLY A 225 -5.05 -12.34 24.25
CA GLY A 225 -4.92 -13.59 23.49
C GLY A 225 -6.04 -13.83 22.47
N THR A 226 -6.80 -12.82 22.08
CA THR A 226 -7.81 -12.88 21.01
C THR A 226 -7.17 -13.25 19.67
N ILE A 227 -5.95 -12.80 19.43
CA ILE A 227 -5.12 -13.21 18.29
C ILE A 227 -3.91 -14.01 18.77
N SER A 228 -3.35 -14.83 17.89
CA SER A 228 -2.16 -15.63 18.21
C SER A 228 -0.87 -14.81 18.08
N ASP A 229 -0.78 -13.99 17.06
CA ASP A 229 0.39 -13.20 16.70
C ASP A 229 -0.02 -12.03 15.79
N ALA A 230 0.90 -11.06 15.61
CA ALA A 230 0.76 -10.01 14.63
C ALA A 230 2.04 -9.85 13.80
N VAL A 231 1.89 -9.55 12.50
CA VAL A 231 2.97 -9.16 11.57
C VAL A 231 2.62 -7.79 11.01
N ILE A 232 3.39 -6.79 11.38
CA ILE A 232 3.08 -5.39 11.09
C ILE A 232 4.26 -4.74 10.37
N ASP A 233 4.03 -4.32 9.13
CA ASP A 233 5.00 -3.57 8.33
C ASP A 233 4.68 -2.08 8.29
N VAL A 234 3.41 -1.72 8.54
CA VAL A 234 2.87 -0.35 8.48
C VAL A 234 2.20 0.01 9.81
N TRP A 235 2.38 1.24 10.27
CA TRP A 235 2.01 1.66 11.62
C TRP A 235 1.15 2.91 11.59
N GLU A 236 0.24 3.07 12.53
CA GLU A 236 -0.38 4.36 12.75
C GLU A 236 0.68 5.38 13.20
N HIS A 237 0.53 6.61 12.74
CA HIS A 237 1.39 7.75 13.11
C HIS A 237 2.87 7.61 12.72
N GLU A 238 3.20 6.85 11.64
CA GLU A 238 4.57 6.83 11.14
C GLU A 238 5.13 8.25 10.94
N PRO A 239 6.36 8.54 11.38
CA PRO A 239 7.36 7.64 11.98
C PRO A 239 7.27 7.48 13.52
N GLU A 240 6.37 8.19 14.23
CA GLU A 240 6.20 8.16 15.69
C GLU A 240 5.31 6.99 16.13
N ILE A 241 5.79 5.77 15.90
CA ILE A 241 5.02 4.54 16.10
C ILE A 241 4.83 4.17 17.58
N ASN A 242 3.81 3.39 17.89
CA ASN A 242 3.60 2.84 19.24
C ASN A 242 4.66 1.78 19.56
N ARG A 243 5.55 2.08 20.51
CA ARG A 243 6.66 1.20 20.89
C ARG A 243 6.20 -0.06 21.62
N GLU A 244 5.15 0.04 22.44
CA GLU A 244 4.61 -1.12 23.13
C GLU A 244 4.08 -2.15 22.13
N LEU A 245 3.39 -1.71 21.07
CA LEU A 245 2.95 -2.60 20.01
C LEU A 245 4.14 -3.23 19.27
N LEU A 246 5.18 -2.45 18.95
CA LEU A 246 6.38 -2.96 18.28
C LEU A 246 7.05 -4.09 19.08
N GLU A 247 7.09 -4.00 20.40
CA GLU A 247 7.68 -5.01 21.29
C GLU A 247 6.85 -6.31 21.37
N LYS A 248 5.55 -6.25 21.05
CA LYS A 248 4.61 -7.38 21.19
C LYS A 248 4.33 -8.10 19.89
N VAL A 249 4.58 -7.49 18.73
CA VAL A 249 4.34 -8.16 17.45
C VAL A 249 5.39 -9.23 17.17
N LEU A 250 5.01 -10.28 16.49
CA LEU A 250 5.93 -11.35 16.08
C LEU A 250 6.98 -10.84 15.09
N ILE A 251 6.55 -10.03 14.12
CA ILE A 251 7.42 -9.39 13.13
C ILE A 251 6.96 -7.94 13.00
N GLY A 252 7.85 -7.00 13.32
CA GLY A 252 7.67 -5.58 13.09
C GLY A 252 8.73 -5.06 12.13
N THR A 253 8.32 -4.40 11.02
CA THR A 253 9.25 -3.83 10.04
C THR A 253 8.88 -2.39 9.70
N PRO A 254 9.87 -1.55 9.28
CA PRO A 254 9.66 -0.12 9.08
C PRO A 254 9.16 0.20 7.65
N HIS A 255 7.97 -0.28 7.29
CA HIS A 255 7.29 -0.04 6.02
C HIS A 255 8.14 -0.43 4.79
N ILE A 256 8.66 -1.66 4.82
CA ILE A 256 9.60 -2.17 3.80
C ILE A 256 9.07 -3.34 2.96
N ALA A 257 7.89 -3.89 3.25
CA ALA A 257 7.36 -5.06 2.54
C ALA A 257 7.32 -4.87 1.02
N GLY A 258 7.08 -3.65 0.55
CA GLY A 258 7.11 -3.28 -0.86
C GLY A 258 8.46 -2.74 -1.36
N TYR A 259 9.49 -2.68 -0.53
CA TYR A 259 10.76 -2.03 -0.87
C TYR A 259 11.74 -3.01 -1.53
N SER A 260 11.78 -3.01 -2.86
CA SER A 260 12.65 -3.89 -3.64
C SER A 260 13.22 -3.18 -4.87
N ALA A 261 14.32 -3.72 -5.42
CA ALA A 261 14.91 -3.24 -6.66
C ALA A 261 13.92 -3.37 -7.83
N ASP A 262 13.26 -4.53 -7.95
CA ASP A 262 12.26 -4.80 -8.99
C ASP A 262 11.05 -3.87 -8.88
N GLY A 263 10.55 -3.65 -7.67
CA GLY A 263 9.43 -2.73 -7.42
C GLY A 263 9.76 -1.31 -7.88
N LYS A 264 10.98 -0.83 -7.60
CA LYS A 264 11.45 0.48 -8.04
C LYS A 264 11.59 0.57 -9.55
N ALA A 265 12.16 -0.46 -10.19
CA ALA A 265 12.31 -0.52 -11.65
C ALA A 265 10.94 -0.57 -12.35
N ASN A 266 10.03 -1.40 -11.83
CA ASN A 266 8.67 -1.52 -12.33
C ASN A 266 7.83 -0.24 -12.15
N ALA A 267 8.15 0.61 -11.17
CA ALA A 267 7.48 1.89 -10.98
C ALA A 267 7.83 2.91 -12.07
N THR A 268 9.05 2.86 -12.60
CA THR A 268 9.51 3.82 -13.62
C THR A 268 8.79 3.64 -14.96
N ARG A 269 8.47 2.41 -15.35
CA ARG A 269 7.87 2.08 -16.66
C ARG A 269 6.46 2.66 -16.89
N PRO A 270 5.49 2.51 -15.97
CA PRO A 270 4.14 3.05 -16.14
C PRO A 270 4.09 4.58 -16.22
N ILE A 271 5.00 5.27 -15.53
CA ILE A 271 5.09 6.73 -15.51
C ILE A 271 5.23 7.29 -16.92
N PHE A 272 6.12 6.70 -17.73
CA PHE A 272 6.34 7.14 -19.10
C PHE A 272 5.19 6.77 -20.04
N VAL A 273 4.56 5.63 -19.83
CA VAL A 273 3.38 5.23 -20.62
C VAL A 273 2.21 6.19 -20.35
N SER A 274 1.93 6.48 -19.08
CA SER A 274 0.88 7.42 -18.69
C SER A 274 1.15 8.83 -19.19
N TYR A 275 2.39 9.29 -19.14
CA TYR A 275 2.78 10.59 -19.67
C TYR A 275 2.59 10.67 -21.19
N ARG A 276 3.01 9.63 -21.95
CA ARG A 276 2.84 9.61 -23.43
C ARG A 276 1.39 9.57 -23.87
N SER A 277 0.53 8.85 -23.14
CA SER A 277 -0.88 8.71 -23.50
C SER A 277 -1.71 9.97 -23.21
N LYS A 278 -1.16 10.90 -22.44
CA LYS A 278 -1.83 12.13 -21.99
C LYS A 278 -1.20 13.42 -22.56
N ARG A 279 -0.31 13.30 -23.54
CA ARG A 279 0.14 14.47 -24.31
C ARG A 279 -1.03 15.06 -25.09
N PRO A 280 -1.24 16.39 -25.01
CA PRO A 280 -2.19 17.08 -25.85
C PRO A 280 -1.80 16.97 -27.33
#